data_3c437a2b862c82e063da454f9890d308
#
_entry.id   3c437a2b862c82e063da454f9890d308
#
_cell.length_a   1.000
_cell.length_b   1.000
_cell.length_c   1.000
_cell.angle_alpha   90.00
_cell.angle_beta   90.00
_cell.angle_gamma   90.00
#
_symmetry.space_group_name_H-M   'P 1'
#
loop_
_entity.id
_entity.type
_entity.pdbx_description
1 polymer ?
#
loop_
_entity_poly.entity_id
_entity_poly.type
_entity_poly.pdbx_seq_one_letter_code
_entity_poly.pdbx_strand_id
1 'polypeptide(L)'
;MNFRLGQPDILLDINDIKDLNFVSESSSSLEIGSLLTHTNAINSNLIKLFFPIISYALKYVAHQTIRNQGTIGGSIVNADPSSEWPLLISLLNAKINVRNKFKEREILVNDFFDSHFVTNIEDDEIVISVTLPKINKYCWAFEEHSSRKGDFAIVETGIILELEDNCE
;
A
#
# COMPACT_ATOMS: atom_id res chain seq x y z
N MET A 1 10.24 -13.07 -13.47
CA MET A 1 10.56 -14.51 -13.37
C MET A 1 9.72 -15.39 -14.29
N ASN A 2 8.40 -15.29 -14.34
CA ASN A 2 7.57 -16.11 -15.25
C ASN A 2 7.99 -16.02 -16.73
N PHE A 3 8.41 -14.85 -17.19
CA PHE A 3 8.88 -14.64 -18.57
C PHE A 3 10.39 -14.83 -18.74
N ARG A 4 11.11 -15.32 -17.69
CA ARG A 4 12.56 -15.49 -17.67
C ARG A 4 13.39 -14.24 -18.02
N LEU A 5 12.80 -13.06 -17.85
CA LEU A 5 13.46 -11.76 -18.08
C LEU A 5 14.35 -11.37 -16.89
N GLY A 6 13.92 -11.67 -15.67
CA GLY A 6 14.72 -11.50 -14.46
C GLY A 6 15.42 -12.82 -14.11
N GLN A 7 16.73 -12.80 -13.98
CA GLN A 7 17.57 -13.96 -13.62
C GLN A 7 18.48 -13.56 -12.43
N PRO A 8 17.90 -13.38 -11.22
CA PRO A 8 18.71 -13.08 -10.04
C PRO A 8 19.57 -14.30 -9.67
N ASP A 9 20.80 -14.08 -9.25
CA ASP A 9 21.69 -15.14 -8.75
C ASP A 9 21.16 -15.74 -7.44
N ILE A 10 20.49 -14.93 -6.61
CA ILE A 10 19.93 -15.33 -5.32
C ILE A 10 18.50 -14.81 -5.22
N LEU A 11 17.59 -15.65 -4.74
CA LEU A 11 16.24 -15.30 -4.37
C LEU A 11 16.06 -15.52 -2.87
N LEU A 12 15.75 -14.45 -2.13
CA LEU A 12 15.49 -14.52 -0.71
C LEU A 12 13.99 -14.41 -0.45
N ASP A 13 13.41 -15.45 0.16
CA ASP A 13 12.02 -15.42 0.63
C ASP A 13 11.95 -14.76 2.01
N ILE A 14 11.13 -13.70 2.13
CA ILE A 14 10.92 -12.95 3.37
C ILE A 14 9.53 -13.17 3.97
N ASN A 15 8.69 -14.02 3.40
CA ASN A 15 7.29 -14.19 3.83
C ASN A 15 7.15 -14.66 5.29
N ASP A 16 8.14 -15.34 5.84
CA ASP A 16 8.12 -15.84 7.20
C ASP A 16 8.52 -14.80 8.27
N ILE A 17 8.86 -13.58 7.90
CA ILE A 17 9.21 -12.51 8.86
C ILE A 17 7.93 -11.95 9.47
N LYS A 18 7.54 -12.52 10.62
CA LYS A 18 6.28 -12.19 11.32
C LYS A 18 6.18 -10.73 11.74
N ASP A 19 7.32 -10.12 12.07
CA ASP A 19 7.40 -8.71 12.50
C ASP A 19 7.04 -7.71 11.39
N LEU A 20 6.91 -8.16 10.14
CA LEU A 20 6.47 -7.34 9.02
C LEU A 20 4.98 -7.55 8.64
N ASN A 21 4.26 -8.41 9.37
CA ASN A 21 2.85 -8.72 9.12
C ASN A 21 1.97 -8.25 10.30
N PHE A 22 1.69 -6.96 10.35
CA PHE A 22 0.93 -6.34 11.43
C PHE A 22 0.09 -5.15 10.96
N VAL A 23 -0.84 -4.72 11.82
CA VAL A 23 -1.50 -3.42 11.78
C VAL A 23 -1.45 -2.86 13.19
N SER A 24 -0.83 -1.71 13.37
CA SER A 24 -0.64 -1.05 14.66
C SER A 24 -1.22 0.36 14.66
N GLU A 25 -1.94 0.68 15.72
CA GLU A 25 -2.55 1.98 15.92
C GLU A 25 -1.74 2.81 16.91
N SER A 26 -1.49 4.08 16.57
CA SER A 26 -1.02 5.11 17.49
C SER A 26 -2.08 6.19 17.71
N SER A 27 -1.77 7.19 18.53
CA SER A 27 -2.67 8.35 18.72
C SER A 27 -2.91 9.12 17.44
N SER A 28 -1.93 9.22 16.54
CA SER A 28 -1.96 10.08 15.35
C SER A 28 -1.90 9.34 14.02
N SER A 29 -1.65 8.04 14.01
CA SER A 29 -1.43 7.27 12.79
C SER A 29 -1.85 5.81 12.91
N LEU A 30 -1.99 5.17 11.76
CA LEU A 30 -2.08 3.72 11.59
C LEU A 30 -0.84 3.25 10.83
N GLU A 31 -0.13 2.28 11.38
CA GLU A 31 1.03 1.68 10.73
C GLU A 31 0.68 0.27 10.24
N ILE A 32 1.05 -0.04 9.00
CA ILE A 32 0.72 -1.28 8.31
C ILE A 32 2.01 -1.93 7.84
N GLY A 33 2.28 -3.14 8.32
CA GLY A 33 3.47 -3.90 7.96
C GLY A 33 3.48 -4.33 6.49
N SER A 34 4.65 -4.35 5.89
CA SER A 34 4.84 -4.58 4.45
C SER A 34 4.40 -5.98 3.98
N LEU A 35 4.43 -6.99 4.86
CA LEU A 35 3.99 -8.35 4.54
C LEU A 35 2.50 -8.62 4.86
N LEU A 36 1.74 -7.62 5.28
CA LEU A 36 0.29 -7.77 5.39
C LEU A 36 -0.29 -8.04 4.00
N THR A 37 -1.03 -9.14 3.84
CA THR A 37 -1.65 -9.48 2.55
C THR A 37 -2.85 -8.58 2.26
N HIS A 38 -3.20 -8.42 0.98
CA HIS A 38 -4.38 -7.66 0.60
C HIS A 38 -5.66 -8.20 1.26
N THR A 39 -5.80 -9.52 1.37
CA THR A 39 -6.93 -10.15 2.06
C THR A 39 -6.98 -9.76 3.54
N ASN A 40 -5.84 -9.77 4.23
CA ASN A 40 -5.79 -9.40 5.64
C ASN A 40 -6.05 -7.89 5.83
N ALA A 41 -5.57 -7.05 4.91
CA ALA A 41 -5.88 -5.62 4.92
C ALA A 41 -7.38 -5.34 4.75
N ILE A 42 -8.04 -6.00 3.78
CA ILE A 42 -9.50 -5.91 3.57
C ILE A 42 -10.27 -6.30 4.83
N ASN A 43 -9.80 -7.30 5.59
CA ASN A 43 -10.48 -7.84 6.76
C ASN A 43 -10.09 -7.16 8.08
N SER A 44 -9.04 -6.34 8.10
CA SER A 44 -8.59 -5.65 9.30
C SER A 44 -9.64 -4.67 9.84
N ASN A 45 -10.00 -4.83 11.13
CA ASN A 45 -10.94 -3.93 11.79
C ASN A 45 -10.38 -2.51 11.93
N LEU A 46 -9.07 -2.37 12.17
CA LEU A 46 -8.42 -1.06 12.29
C LEU A 46 -8.41 -0.32 10.94
N ILE A 47 -8.10 -1.02 9.84
CA ILE A 47 -8.14 -0.41 8.50
C ILE A 47 -9.58 -0.01 8.15
N LYS A 48 -10.56 -0.85 8.41
CA LYS A 48 -11.98 -0.51 8.18
C LYS A 48 -12.45 0.69 9.00
N LEU A 49 -11.95 0.81 10.23
CA LEU A 49 -12.33 1.89 11.14
C LEU A 49 -11.74 3.23 10.68
N PHE A 50 -10.43 3.27 10.39
CA PHE A 50 -9.72 4.51 10.12
C PHE A 50 -9.62 4.86 8.64
N PHE A 51 -9.56 3.84 7.76
CA PHE A 51 -9.36 4.03 6.32
C PHE A 51 -10.25 3.08 5.51
N PRO A 52 -11.59 3.19 5.60
CA PRO A 52 -12.51 2.29 4.89
C PRO A 52 -12.31 2.30 3.37
N ILE A 53 -11.81 3.38 2.79
CA ILE A 53 -11.44 3.48 1.38
C ILE A 53 -10.44 2.38 0.97
N ILE A 54 -9.46 2.04 1.83
CA ILE A 54 -8.49 0.96 1.56
C ILE A 54 -9.22 -0.37 1.45
N SER A 55 -10.05 -0.70 2.45
CA SER A 55 -10.81 -1.96 2.43
C SER A 55 -11.78 -2.06 1.24
N TYR A 56 -12.23 -0.94 0.70
CA TYR A 56 -13.09 -0.88 -0.48
C TYR A 56 -12.27 -1.08 -1.76
N ALA A 57 -11.23 -0.26 -1.99
CA ALA A 57 -10.41 -0.27 -3.18
C ALA A 57 -9.69 -1.62 -3.39
N LEU A 58 -9.17 -2.23 -2.33
CA LEU A 58 -8.48 -3.52 -2.43
C LEU A 58 -9.36 -4.69 -2.92
N LYS A 59 -10.68 -4.53 -3.03
CA LYS A 59 -11.55 -5.52 -3.66
C LYS A 59 -11.40 -5.55 -5.18
N TYR A 60 -10.86 -4.49 -5.76
CA TYR A 60 -10.55 -4.41 -7.19
C TYR A 60 -9.24 -5.13 -7.52
N VAL A 61 -8.29 -5.17 -6.57
CA VAL A 61 -7.01 -5.88 -6.76
C VAL A 61 -7.27 -7.32 -7.19
N ALA A 62 -6.98 -7.65 -8.44
CA ALA A 62 -6.95 -8.99 -9.00
C ALA A 62 -8.05 -9.94 -8.47
N HIS A 63 -7.73 -11.23 -8.33
CA HIS A 63 -8.64 -12.26 -7.80
C HIS A 63 -8.25 -12.68 -6.38
N GLN A 64 -9.17 -13.33 -5.67
CA GLN A 64 -8.98 -13.75 -4.27
C GLN A 64 -7.69 -14.53 -4.04
N THR A 65 -7.31 -15.41 -4.96
CA THR A 65 -6.06 -16.19 -4.86
C THR A 65 -4.82 -15.31 -4.88
N ILE A 66 -4.82 -14.26 -5.69
CA ILE A 66 -3.74 -13.26 -5.75
C ILE A 66 -3.73 -12.43 -4.45
N ARG A 67 -4.89 -11.95 -3.99
CA ARG A 67 -5.00 -11.18 -2.75
C ARG A 67 -4.58 -11.94 -1.50
N ASN A 68 -4.69 -13.26 -1.49
CA ASN A 68 -4.24 -14.10 -0.38
C ASN A 68 -2.71 -14.17 -0.27
N GLN A 69 -1.98 -13.91 -1.34
CA GLN A 69 -0.53 -14.00 -1.43
C GLN A 69 0.14 -12.62 -1.59
N GLY A 70 -0.47 -11.74 -2.39
CA GLY A 70 0.04 -10.40 -2.64
C GLY A 70 0.06 -9.57 -1.36
N THR A 71 1.17 -8.86 -1.15
CA THR A 71 1.42 -8.05 0.04
C THR A 71 1.42 -6.57 -0.29
N ILE A 72 1.15 -5.76 0.71
CA ILE A 72 1.17 -4.30 0.61
C ILE A 72 2.55 -3.81 0.14
N GLY A 73 3.61 -4.24 0.82
CA GLY A 73 4.98 -3.85 0.47
C GLY A 73 5.36 -4.27 -0.94
N GLY A 74 4.98 -5.48 -1.36
CA GLY A 74 5.23 -5.96 -2.72
C GLY A 74 4.57 -5.10 -3.79
N SER A 75 3.32 -4.69 -3.58
CA SER A 75 2.60 -3.81 -4.52
C SER A 75 3.23 -2.40 -4.58
N ILE A 76 3.56 -1.82 -3.41
CA ILE A 76 4.16 -0.48 -3.32
C ILE A 76 5.54 -0.44 -3.98
N VAL A 77 6.41 -1.42 -3.69
CA VAL A 77 7.77 -1.49 -4.25
C VAL A 77 7.74 -1.78 -5.76
N ASN A 78 6.75 -2.55 -6.24
CA ASN A 78 6.56 -2.77 -7.68
C ASN A 78 6.23 -1.48 -8.44
N ALA A 79 5.64 -0.49 -7.76
CA ALA A 79 5.35 0.85 -8.28
C ALA A 79 4.62 0.84 -9.64
N ASP A 80 3.70 -0.12 -9.82
CA ASP A 80 2.86 -0.17 -11.01
C ASP A 80 1.81 0.95 -10.93
N PRO A 81 1.80 1.90 -11.89
CA PRO A 81 0.86 3.02 -11.86
C PRO A 81 -0.61 2.61 -12.06
N SER A 82 -0.85 1.37 -12.49
CA SER A 82 -2.19 0.82 -12.67
C SER A 82 -2.68 0.03 -11.44
N SER A 83 -1.94 0.09 -10.32
CA SER A 83 -2.32 -0.62 -9.10
C SER A 83 -2.80 0.33 -8.02
N GLU A 84 -3.74 -0.13 -7.23
CA GLU A 84 -4.53 0.65 -6.25
C GLU A 84 -3.66 1.20 -5.10
N TRP A 85 -2.58 0.51 -4.71
CA TRP A 85 -1.75 0.93 -3.57
C TRP A 85 -1.01 2.25 -3.80
N PRO A 86 -0.35 2.51 -4.95
CA PRO A 86 0.28 3.80 -5.21
C PRO A 86 -0.71 4.97 -5.10
N LEU A 87 -1.92 4.82 -5.65
CA LEU A 87 -3.00 5.81 -5.51
C LEU A 87 -3.39 6.00 -4.04
N LEU A 88 -3.68 4.91 -3.32
CA LEU A 88 -4.16 4.97 -1.95
C LEU A 88 -3.17 5.63 -1.00
N ILE A 89 -1.89 5.24 -1.06
CA ILE A 89 -0.87 5.82 -0.18
C ILE A 89 -0.56 7.28 -0.51
N SER A 90 -0.65 7.66 -1.80
CA SER A 90 -0.51 9.05 -2.24
C SER A 90 -1.68 9.90 -1.74
N LEU A 91 -2.91 9.40 -1.91
CA LEU A 91 -4.13 10.07 -1.45
C LEU A 91 -4.15 10.29 0.07
N LEU A 92 -3.58 9.34 0.83
CA LEU A 92 -3.54 9.35 2.29
C LEU A 92 -2.29 10.01 2.87
N ASN A 93 -1.44 10.63 2.03
CA ASN A 93 -0.18 11.28 2.46
C ASN A 93 0.68 10.35 3.33
N ALA A 94 0.87 9.13 2.88
CA ALA A 94 1.59 8.12 3.61
C ALA A 94 3.08 8.44 3.76
N LYS A 95 3.69 7.83 4.78
CA LYS A 95 5.13 7.69 4.91
C LYS A 95 5.50 6.22 4.72
N ILE A 96 6.53 5.97 3.96
CA ILE A 96 7.05 4.63 3.71
C ILE A 96 8.29 4.43 4.56
N ASN A 97 8.25 3.44 5.45
CA ASN A 97 9.35 3.11 6.34
C ASN A 97 10.23 2.07 5.66
N VAL A 98 11.49 2.39 5.49
CA VAL A 98 12.49 1.53 4.88
C VAL A 98 13.64 1.26 5.84
N ARG A 99 14.27 0.09 5.71
CA ARG A 99 15.35 -0.34 6.57
C ARG A 99 16.41 -1.08 5.77
N ASN A 100 17.66 -0.81 6.13
CA ASN A 100 18.77 -1.69 5.80
C ASN A 100 19.47 -2.19 7.07
N LYS A 101 20.62 -2.82 6.93
CA LYS A 101 21.41 -3.36 8.06
C LYS A 101 21.81 -2.31 9.10
N PHE A 102 21.95 -1.04 8.71
CA PHE A 102 22.58 0.01 9.51
C PHE A 102 21.60 1.07 10.00
N LYS A 103 20.54 1.34 9.26
CA LYS A 103 19.61 2.45 9.53
C LYS A 103 18.19 2.14 9.10
N GLU A 104 17.28 2.89 9.71
CA GLU A 104 15.90 3.05 9.25
C GLU A 104 15.68 4.50 8.84
N ARG A 105 14.82 4.70 7.83
CA ARG A 105 14.36 6.04 7.44
C ARG A 105 12.94 6.02 6.95
N GLU A 106 12.28 7.17 7.06
CA GLU A 106 10.98 7.43 6.45
C GLU A 106 11.17 8.14 5.11
N ILE A 107 10.42 7.76 4.11
CA ILE A 107 10.30 8.45 2.82
C ILE A 107 8.86 8.93 2.70
N LEU A 108 8.66 10.22 2.43
CA LEU A 108 7.33 10.74 2.12
C LEU A 108 6.85 10.14 0.79
N VAL A 109 5.56 9.87 0.67
CA VAL A 109 5.02 9.26 -0.54
C VAL A 109 5.33 10.06 -1.80
N ASN A 110 5.36 11.40 -1.72
CA ASN A 110 5.69 12.28 -2.84
C ASN A 110 7.14 12.14 -3.34
N ASP A 111 8.03 11.64 -2.48
CA ASP A 111 9.44 11.43 -2.78
C ASP A 111 9.75 9.94 -3.03
N PHE A 112 8.74 9.05 -2.84
CA PHE A 112 8.96 7.60 -2.92
C PHE A 112 8.91 7.07 -4.36
N PHE A 113 7.97 7.54 -5.17
CA PHE A 113 7.83 7.14 -6.57
C PHE A 113 8.61 8.09 -7.47
N ASP A 114 9.67 7.60 -8.11
CA ASP A 114 10.45 8.39 -9.07
C ASP A 114 9.80 8.38 -10.47
N SER A 115 9.42 7.18 -10.93
CA SER A 115 8.72 6.98 -12.19
C SER A 115 7.98 5.65 -12.19
N HIS A 116 7.40 5.26 -13.34
CA HIS A 116 6.70 3.99 -13.48
C HIS A 116 7.65 2.82 -13.18
N PHE A 117 7.27 1.97 -12.23
CA PHE A 117 8.06 0.82 -11.76
C PHE A 117 9.42 1.18 -11.15
N VAL A 118 9.60 2.44 -10.69
CA VAL A 118 10.83 2.91 -10.06
C VAL A 118 10.51 3.63 -8.76
N THR A 119 11.19 3.24 -7.71
CA THR A 119 11.08 3.84 -6.37
C THR A 119 12.42 4.38 -5.89
N ASN A 120 12.40 5.30 -4.92
CA ASN A 120 13.60 5.90 -4.30
C ASN A 120 14.10 5.09 -3.08
N ILE A 121 14.03 3.76 -3.14
CA ILE A 121 14.69 2.88 -2.17
C ILE A 121 16.10 2.56 -2.65
N GLU A 122 17.04 2.46 -1.70
CA GLU A 122 18.42 2.03 -1.99
C GLU A 122 18.47 0.51 -2.24
N ASP A 123 19.51 0.05 -2.95
CA ASP A 123 19.65 -1.38 -3.33
C ASP A 123 19.70 -2.34 -2.13
N ASP A 124 20.12 -1.86 -0.95
CA ASP A 124 20.22 -2.63 0.28
C ASP A 124 19.06 -2.37 1.27
N GLU A 125 18.04 -1.62 0.86
CA GLU A 125 16.86 -1.31 1.69
C GLU A 125 15.69 -2.22 1.37
N ILE A 126 14.88 -2.49 2.39
CA ILE A 126 13.56 -3.11 2.26
C ILE A 126 12.50 -2.19 2.86
N VAL A 127 11.32 -2.19 2.27
CA VAL A 127 10.14 -1.56 2.88
C VAL A 127 9.66 -2.45 4.03
N ILE A 128 9.58 -1.86 5.25
CA ILE A 128 9.15 -2.57 6.44
C ILE A 128 7.69 -2.28 6.80
N SER A 129 7.23 -1.05 6.58
CA SER A 129 5.84 -0.66 6.85
C SER A 129 5.47 0.62 6.09
N VAL A 130 4.18 0.93 6.15
CA VAL A 130 3.59 2.19 5.69
C VAL A 130 2.85 2.82 6.85
N THR A 131 3.11 4.10 7.12
CA THR A 131 2.44 4.89 8.15
C THR A 131 1.45 5.86 7.51
N LEU A 132 0.19 5.75 7.89
CA LEU A 132 -0.92 6.58 7.43
C LEU A 132 -1.32 7.55 8.53
N PRO A 133 -1.25 8.87 8.33
CA PRO A 133 -1.75 9.84 9.31
C PRO A 133 -3.27 9.71 9.46
N LYS A 134 -3.77 9.70 10.69
CA LYS A 134 -5.21 9.66 10.94
C LYS A 134 -5.87 10.97 10.51
N ILE A 135 -7.01 10.84 9.85
CA ILE A 135 -7.89 11.94 9.46
C ILE A 135 -9.12 11.90 10.38
N ASN A 136 -9.42 12.98 11.07
CA ASN A 136 -10.44 12.98 12.11
C ASN A 136 -11.87 12.79 11.57
N LYS A 137 -12.23 13.57 10.55
CA LYS A 137 -13.57 13.52 9.96
C LYS A 137 -13.45 13.76 8.46
N TYR A 138 -13.85 12.79 7.66
CA TYR A 138 -13.74 12.88 6.23
C TYR A 138 -14.80 12.05 5.50
N CYS A 139 -15.09 12.45 4.27
CA CYS A 139 -15.80 11.63 3.29
C CYS A 139 -14.81 11.13 2.26
N TRP A 140 -15.12 10.03 1.63
CA TRP A 140 -14.26 9.45 0.59
C TRP A 140 -15.08 8.84 -0.54
N ALA A 141 -14.48 8.76 -1.71
CA ALA A 141 -14.97 7.97 -2.84
C ALA A 141 -13.80 7.31 -3.56
N PHE A 142 -14.05 6.17 -4.16
CA PHE A 142 -13.10 5.46 -5.01
C PHE A 142 -13.87 4.78 -6.13
N GLU A 143 -13.37 4.96 -7.35
CA GLU A 143 -13.89 4.29 -8.55
C GLU A 143 -12.73 3.82 -9.42
N GLU A 144 -12.92 2.65 -10.01
CA GLU A 144 -11.96 2.04 -10.92
C GLU A 144 -12.68 1.48 -12.13
N HIS A 145 -12.11 1.70 -13.30
CA HIS A 145 -12.53 1.10 -14.55
C HIS A 145 -11.42 0.22 -15.13
N SER A 146 -11.72 -1.04 -15.36
CA SER A 146 -10.83 -2.03 -15.96
C SER A 146 -11.55 -2.79 -17.08
N SER A 147 -10.79 -3.45 -17.96
CA SER A 147 -11.36 -4.24 -19.06
C SER A 147 -12.21 -5.41 -18.57
N ARG A 148 -11.78 -6.04 -17.50
CA ARG A 148 -12.46 -7.16 -16.83
C ARG A 148 -12.25 -7.02 -15.33
N LYS A 149 -13.16 -7.55 -14.54
CA LYS A 149 -13.01 -7.59 -13.09
C LYS A 149 -11.73 -8.32 -12.68
N GLY A 150 -10.85 -7.61 -12.00
CA GLY A 150 -9.55 -8.10 -11.53
C GLY A 150 -8.39 -7.95 -12.52
N ASP A 151 -8.61 -7.31 -13.67
CA ASP A 151 -7.52 -6.78 -14.50
C ASP A 151 -7.00 -5.47 -13.89
N PHE A 152 -5.82 -5.04 -14.30
CA PHE A 152 -5.29 -3.73 -13.94
C PHE A 152 -6.21 -2.59 -14.40
N ALA A 153 -6.20 -1.51 -13.65
CA ALA A 153 -6.98 -0.32 -13.95
C ALA A 153 -6.57 0.30 -15.30
N ILE A 154 -7.56 0.65 -16.13
CA ILE A 154 -7.37 1.58 -17.25
C ILE A 154 -7.36 3.01 -16.70
N VAL A 155 -8.23 3.27 -15.73
CA VAL A 155 -8.31 4.51 -14.95
C VAL A 155 -8.84 4.20 -13.57
N GLU A 156 -8.23 4.78 -12.57
CA GLU A 156 -8.71 4.77 -11.19
C GLU A 156 -8.67 6.17 -10.59
N THR A 157 -9.54 6.45 -9.67
CA THR A 157 -9.61 7.72 -8.96
C THR A 157 -10.05 7.55 -7.53
N GLY A 158 -9.44 8.31 -6.63
CA GLY A 158 -9.81 8.38 -5.23
C GLY A 158 -9.94 9.83 -4.78
N ILE A 159 -10.90 10.10 -3.90
CA ILE A 159 -11.14 11.42 -3.32
C ILE A 159 -11.28 11.27 -1.81
N ILE A 160 -10.64 12.19 -1.08
CA ILE A 160 -10.85 12.42 0.35
C ILE A 160 -11.21 13.89 0.54
N LEU A 161 -12.31 14.11 1.26
CA LEU A 161 -12.76 15.45 1.66
C LEU A 161 -12.75 15.50 3.18
N GLU A 162 -11.81 16.28 3.74
CA GLU A 162 -11.81 16.58 5.17
C GLU A 162 -12.96 17.55 5.50
N LEU A 163 -13.69 17.25 6.57
CA LEU A 163 -14.83 18.05 7.01
C LEU A 163 -14.41 18.94 8.17
N GLU A 164 -14.57 20.25 8.01
CA GLU A 164 -14.44 21.20 9.12
C GLU A 164 -15.64 21.07 10.07
N ASP A 165 -15.40 21.25 11.39
CA ASP A 165 -16.45 21.12 12.42
C ASP A 165 -17.55 22.18 12.34
N ASN A 166 -17.45 23.15 11.42
CA ASN A 166 -18.38 24.27 11.27
C ASN A 166 -19.33 24.14 10.07
N CYS A 167 -19.44 22.98 9.43
CA CYS A 167 -20.49 22.73 8.43
C CYS A 167 -21.79 22.33 9.14
N GLU A 168 -22.62 23.33 9.52
CA GLU A 168 -24.06 23.15 9.79
C GLU A 168 -24.84 22.93 8.49
#